data_34120fb357f02a259c6ad9e8ac2b2d76
#
_entry.id   34120fb357f02a259c6ad9e8ac2b2d76
#
_cell.length_a   1.000
_cell.length_b   1.000
_cell.length_c   1.000
_cell.angle_alpha   90.00
_cell.angle_beta   90.00
_cell.angle_gamma   90.00
#
_symmetry.space_group_name_H-M   'P 1'
#
loop_
_entity.id
_entity.type
_entity.pdbx_description
1 polymer ?
#
loop_
_entity_poly.entity_id
_entity_poly.type
_entity_poly.pdbx_seq_one_letter_code
_entity_poly.pdbx_strand_id
1 'polypeptide(L)'
;MKASELRDHVVAALEDLKGVNIVTLDVAALTPMTDYMVLVTGTSNRHVKALVDTANESSKALGIQPLGIEGRESYDWVLVDLADVIVHVMNEEARNFYELERLWSDLEDADDAPLGPDNLRNQEAEV
;
A
#
# COMPACT_ATOMS: atom_id res chain seq x y z
N MET A 1 4.06 -10.04 17.30
CA MET A 1 2.92 -10.19 16.37
C MET A 1 3.41 -10.67 15.02
N LYS A 2 2.71 -11.61 14.42
CA LYS A 2 3.07 -12.10 13.09
C LYS A 2 2.64 -11.10 12.02
N ALA A 3 3.41 -11.07 10.93
CA ALA A 3 3.08 -10.20 9.79
C ALA A 3 1.67 -10.47 9.26
N SER A 4 1.25 -11.75 9.23
CA SER A 4 -0.09 -12.12 8.77
C SER A 4 -1.20 -11.57 9.67
N GLU A 5 -0.94 -11.45 10.96
CA GLU A 5 -1.90 -10.87 11.90
C GLU A 5 -2.05 -9.37 11.69
N LEU A 6 -0.93 -8.67 11.47
CA LEU A 6 -0.96 -7.26 11.15
C LEU A 6 -1.70 -7.01 9.85
N ARG A 7 -1.40 -7.80 8.82
CA ARG A 7 -2.09 -7.74 7.53
C ARG A 7 -3.61 -7.86 7.72
N ASP A 8 -4.05 -8.88 8.43
CA ASP A 8 -5.47 -9.15 8.61
C ASP A 8 -6.16 -8.03 9.40
N HIS A 9 -5.47 -7.50 10.40
CA HIS A 9 -6.00 -6.39 11.20
C HIS A 9 -6.19 -5.13 10.36
N VAL A 10 -5.20 -4.80 9.55
CA VAL A 10 -5.25 -3.64 8.69
C VAL A 10 -6.33 -3.80 7.61
N VAL A 11 -6.40 -4.98 6.99
CA VAL A 11 -7.43 -5.26 5.98
C VAL A 11 -8.83 -5.10 6.57
N ALA A 12 -9.06 -5.61 7.79
CA ALA A 12 -10.37 -5.45 8.44
C ALA A 12 -10.72 -3.98 8.65
N ALA A 13 -9.73 -3.16 9.04
CA ALA A 13 -9.96 -1.73 9.22
C ALA A 13 -10.29 -1.03 7.90
N LEU A 14 -9.62 -1.42 6.81
CA LEU A 14 -9.91 -0.87 5.49
C LEU A 14 -11.29 -1.28 5.00
N GLU A 15 -11.69 -2.51 5.28
CA GLU A 15 -13.03 -2.98 4.93
C GLU A 15 -14.12 -2.19 5.68
N ASP A 16 -13.88 -1.86 6.93
CA ASP A 16 -14.83 -1.08 7.74
C ASP A 16 -15.09 0.31 7.15
N LEU A 17 -14.11 0.88 6.46
CA LEU A 17 -14.27 2.16 5.76
C LEU A 17 -14.61 1.96 4.29
N LYS A 18 -15.06 0.77 3.92
CA LYS A 18 -15.51 0.46 2.57
C LYS A 18 -14.45 0.64 1.49
N GLY A 19 -13.21 0.26 1.82
CA GLY A 19 -12.15 0.22 0.82
C GLY A 19 -12.56 -0.69 -0.33
N VAL A 20 -12.24 -0.27 -1.55
CA VAL A 20 -12.66 -0.95 -2.78
C VAL A 20 -11.50 -1.79 -3.31
N ASN A 21 -11.82 -2.98 -3.82
CA ASN A 21 -10.84 -3.88 -4.45
C ASN A 21 -9.60 -4.09 -3.58
N ILE A 22 -9.81 -4.52 -2.35
CA ILE A 22 -8.71 -4.81 -1.44
C ILE A 22 -8.04 -6.11 -1.90
N VAL A 23 -6.74 -6.01 -2.20
CA VAL A 23 -5.94 -7.15 -2.65
C VAL A 23 -4.74 -7.27 -1.72
N THR A 24 -4.46 -8.49 -1.29
CA THR A 24 -3.30 -8.81 -0.46
C THR A 24 -2.33 -9.65 -1.27
N LEU A 25 -1.07 -9.20 -1.31
CA LEU A 25 -0.01 -9.92 -2.02
C LEU A 25 1.03 -10.39 -1.02
N ASP A 26 1.40 -11.66 -1.11
CA ASP A 26 2.52 -12.20 -0.34
C ASP A 26 3.78 -11.95 -1.16
N VAL A 27 4.64 -11.06 -0.67
CA VAL A 27 5.83 -10.64 -1.40
C VAL A 27 7.12 -11.00 -0.66
N ALA A 28 7.03 -11.80 0.40
CA ALA A 28 8.19 -12.16 1.19
C ALA A 28 9.29 -12.83 0.36
N ALA A 29 8.92 -13.61 -0.63
CA ALA A 29 9.87 -14.28 -1.51
C ALA A 29 10.42 -13.36 -2.60
N LEU A 30 9.79 -12.20 -2.82
CA LEU A 30 10.16 -11.27 -3.89
C LEU A 30 11.03 -10.11 -3.40
N THR A 31 10.93 -9.78 -2.14
CA THR A 31 11.66 -8.64 -1.56
C THR A 31 11.96 -8.88 -0.09
N PRO A 32 13.13 -8.46 0.41
CA PRO A 32 13.43 -8.51 1.84
C PRO A 32 12.81 -7.35 2.62
N MET A 33 12.19 -6.39 1.96
CA MET A 33 11.71 -5.17 2.62
C MET A 33 10.40 -5.33 3.37
N THR A 34 9.56 -6.25 2.95
CA THR A 34 8.26 -6.47 3.58
C THR A 34 7.77 -7.88 3.27
N ASP A 35 6.86 -8.38 4.08
CA ASP A 35 6.26 -9.70 3.87
C ASP A 35 4.99 -9.62 3.04
N TYR A 36 4.19 -8.59 3.23
CA TYR A 36 2.91 -8.44 2.56
C TYR A 36 2.73 -7.04 2.00
N MET A 37 2.02 -6.97 0.88
CA MET A 37 1.59 -5.72 0.31
C MET A 37 0.06 -5.76 0.23
N VAL A 38 -0.59 -4.69 0.67
CA VAL A 38 -2.03 -4.55 0.63
C VAL A 38 -2.36 -3.39 -0.29
N LEU A 39 -3.22 -3.64 -1.28
CA LEU A 39 -3.67 -2.60 -2.20
C LEU A 39 -5.15 -2.35 -1.97
N VAL A 40 -5.54 -1.09 -1.91
CA VAL A 40 -6.94 -0.71 -1.70
C VAL A 40 -7.23 0.55 -2.49
N THR A 41 -8.44 0.65 -3.00
CA THR A 41 -8.89 1.82 -3.77
C THR A 41 -9.90 2.63 -2.95
N GLY A 42 -9.71 3.95 -2.96
CA GLY A 42 -10.69 4.89 -2.43
C GLY A 42 -11.50 5.49 -3.57
N THR A 43 -12.77 5.81 -3.31
CA THR A 43 -13.67 6.34 -4.34
C THR A 43 -13.46 7.83 -4.62
N SER A 44 -12.69 8.50 -3.77
CA SER A 44 -12.33 9.91 -3.92
C SER A 44 -11.04 10.14 -3.16
N ASN A 45 -10.41 11.29 -3.37
CA ASN A 45 -9.19 11.62 -2.62
C ASN A 45 -9.48 11.76 -1.12
N ARG A 46 -10.68 12.21 -0.77
CA ARG A 46 -11.12 12.26 0.62
C ARG A 46 -11.22 10.86 1.23
N HIS A 47 -11.75 9.90 0.45
CA HIS A 47 -11.84 8.51 0.88
C HIS A 47 -10.44 7.90 1.02
N VAL A 48 -9.54 8.20 0.09
CA VAL A 48 -8.14 7.76 0.18
C VAL A 48 -7.52 8.25 1.48
N LYS A 49 -7.71 9.52 1.82
CA LYS A 49 -7.19 10.07 3.07
C LYS A 49 -7.75 9.34 4.28
N ALA A 50 -9.05 9.06 4.29
CA ALA A 50 -9.69 8.34 5.40
C ALA A 50 -9.12 6.92 5.53
N LEU A 51 -8.87 6.23 4.40
CA LEU A 51 -8.28 4.90 4.42
C LEU A 51 -6.84 4.94 4.93
N VAL A 52 -6.06 5.94 4.55
CA VAL A 52 -4.71 6.14 5.05
C VAL A 52 -4.72 6.33 6.56
N ASP A 53 -5.60 7.19 7.05
CA ASP A 53 -5.70 7.47 8.47
C ASP A 53 -6.09 6.23 9.26
N THR A 54 -7.03 5.43 8.73
CA THR A 54 -7.45 4.21 9.43
C THR A 54 -6.36 3.15 9.43
N ALA A 55 -5.59 3.02 8.37
CA ALA A 55 -4.45 2.10 8.34
C ALA A 55 -3.42 2.49 9.39
N ASN A 56 -3.10 3.78 9.46
CA ASN A 56 -2.16 4.33 10.41
C ASN A 56 -2.63 4.09 11.86
N GLU A 57 -3.89 4.41 12.15
CA GLU A 57 -4.45 4.25 13.48
C GLU A 57 -4.58 2.79 13.91
N SER A 58 -4.95 1.91 12.98
CA SER A 58 -5.10 0.50 13.29
C SER A 58 -3.76 -0.14 13.68
N SER A 59 -2.67 0.25 13.02
CA SER A 59 -1.36 -0.25 13.36
C SER A 59 -0.90 0.29 14.72
N LYS A 60 -1.16 1.56 15.01
CA LYS A 60 -0.82 2.17 16.30
C LYS A 60 -1.56 1.50 17.46
N ALA A 61 -2.81 1.10 17.23
CA ALA A 61 -3.59 0.38 18.23
C ALA A 61 -2.95 -0.94 18.62
N LEU A 62 -2.13 -1.51 17.74
CA LEU A 62 -1.37 -2.73 18.01
C LEU A 62 0.06 -2.44 18.50
N GLY A 63 0.38 -1.17 18.76
CA GLY A 63 1.70 -0.78 19.21
C GLY A 63 2.73 -0.67 18.11
N ILE A 64 2.29 -0.63 16.85
CA ILE A 64 3.19 -0.56 15.69
C ILE A 64 3.12 0.83 15.10
N GLN A 65 4.25 1.55 15.16
CA GLN A 65 4.37 2.87 14.55
C GLN A 65 4.74 2.72 13.09
N PRO A 66 4.03 3.39 12.18
CA PRO A 66 4.44 3.41 10.78
C PRO A 66 5.85 3.96 10.62
N LEU A 67 6.62 3.36 9.75
CA LEU A 67 7.97 3.81 9.43
C LEU A 67 7.96 5.06 8.57
N GLY A 68 6.92 5.24 7.77
CA GLY A 68 6.78 6.40 6.92
C GLY A 68 5.48 6.35 6.14
N ILE A 69 5.07 7.51 5.64
CA ILE A 69 3.90 7.66 4.79
C ILE A 69 4.33 8.55 3.63
N GLU A 70 4.20 8.05 2.40
CA GLU A 70 4.57 8.79 1.19
C GLU A 70 3.32 9.09 0.36
N GLY A 71 3.33 10.22 -0.34
CA GLY A 71 2.30 10.55 -1.31
C GLY A 71 1.14 11.36 -0.75
N ARG A 72 1.24 11.90 0.46
CA ARG A 72 0.15 12.67 1.09
C ARG A 72 -0.11 14.03 0.44
N GLU A 73 0.77 14.49 -0.45
CA GLU A 73 0.57 15.79 -1.09
C GLU A 73 -0.68 15.82 -1.96
N SER A 74 -0.95 14.73 -2.68
CA SER A 74 -2.08 14.69 -3.62
C SER A 74 -3.18 13.73 -3.22
N TYR A 75 -2.87 12.73 -2.38
CA TYR A 75 -3.79 11.66 -2.00
C TYR A 75 -4.37 10.87 -3.19
N ASP A 76 -3.66 10.83 -4.30
CA ASP A 76 -4.03 9.95 -5.40
C ASP A 76 -3.41 8.55 -5.25
N TRP A 77 -2.23 8.48 -4.67
CA TRP A 77 -1.56 7.23 -4.33
C TRP A 77 -0.70 7.45 -3.09
N VAL A 78 -1.08 6.83 -1.99
CA VAL A 78 -0.36 6.96 -0.71
C VAL A 78 0.15 5.60 -0.29
N LEU A 79 1.41 5.55 0.12
CA LEU A 79 2.05 4.35 0.65
C LEU A 79 2.18 4.51 2.17
N VAL A 80 1.70 3.53 2.92
CA VAL A 80 1.86 3.48 4.38
C VAL A 80 2.78 2.31 4.70
N ASP A 81 3.98 2.61 5.18
CA ASP A 81 4.99 1.60 5.47
C ASP A 81 4.89 1.15 6.93
N LEU A 82 4.43 -0.07 7.13
CA LEU A 82 4.30 -0.68 8.47
C LEU A 82 5.38 -1.74 8.70
N ALA A 83 6.46 -1.71 7.95
CA ALA A 83 7.57 -2.67 7.97
C ALA A 83 7.18 -4.02 7.37
N ASP A 84 6.48 -4.86 8.11
CA ASP A 84 6.10 -6.20 7.63
C ASP A 84 4.96 -6.15 6.62
N VAL A 85 4.22 -5.05 6.58
CA VAL A 85 3.10 -4.84 5.67
C VAL A 85 3.23 -3.43 5.09
N ILE A 86 3.16 -3.31 3.78
CA ILE A 86 3.11 -2.02 3.10
C ILE A 86 1.73 -1.88 2.48
N VAL A 87 1.03 -0.80 2.82
CA VAL A 87 -0.31 -0.54 2.33
C VAL A 87 -0.25 0.52 1.24
N HIS A 88 -0.79 0.20 0.07
CA HIS A 88 -0.95 1.15 -1.03
C HIS A 88 -2.42 1.55 -1.10
N VAL A 89 -2.70 2.82 -0.88
CA VAL A 89 -4.05 3.37 -0.96
C VAL A 89 -4.10 4.29 -2.16
N MET A 90 -4.95 4.00 -3.11
CA MET A 90 -5.00 4.73 -4.39
C MET A 90 -6.43 5.11 -4.73
N ASN A 91 -6.58 6.21 -5.47
CA ASN A 91 -7.86 6.42 -6.13
C ASN A 91 -7.93 5.50 -7.35
N GLU A 92 -9.11 5.41 -7.96
CA GLU A 92 -9.33 4.48 -9.07
C GLU A 92 -8.44 4.78 -10.27
N GLU A 93 -8.25 6.05 -10.57
CA GLU A 93 -7.42 6.48 -11.70
C GLU A 93 -5.96 6.04 -11.51
N ALA A 94 -5.39 6.26 -10.33
CA ALA A 94 -4.02 5.86 -10.04
C ALA A 94 -3.85 4.35 -10.09
N ARG A 95 -4.82 3.60 -9.55
CA ARG A 95 -4.73 2.14 -9.54
C ARG A 95 -4.75 1.57 -10.95
N ASN A 96 -5.60 2.10 -11.81
CA ASN A 96 -5.68 1.67 -13.20
C ASN A 96 -4.43 2.05 -13.98
N PHE A 97 -3.89 3.22 -13.72
CA PHE A 97 -2.72 3.73 -14.41
C PHE A 97 -1.45 2.93 -14.07
N TYR A 98 -1.21 2.69 -12.79
CA TYR A 98 0.04 2.06 -12.35
C TYR A 98 0.00 0.54 -12.37
N GLU A 99 -1.16 -0.08 -12.25
CA GLU A 99 -1.32 -1.54 -12.29
C GLU A 99 -0.32 -2.28 -11.40
N LEU A 100 -0.27 -1.90 -10.12
CA LEU A 100 0.73 -2.43 -9.19
C LEU A 100 0.70 -3.96 -9.05
N GLU A 101 -0.47 -4.56 -9.08
CA GLU A 101 -0.60 -6.02 -8.96
C GLU A 101 0.16 -6.71 -10.08
N ARG A 102 0.04 -6.18 -11.29
CA ARG A 102 0.72 -6.70 -12.45
C ARG A 102 2.22 -6.42 -12.38
N LEU A 103 2.58 -5.22 -11.93
CA LEU A 103 3.97 -4.84 -11.78
C LEU A 103 4.71 -5.79 -10.84
N TRP A 104 4.09 -6.17 -9.72
CA TRP A 104 4.70 -7.11 -8.79
C TRP A 104 4.85 -8.50 -9.40
N SER A 105 3.90 -8.95 -10.21
CA SER A 105 4.03 -10.21 -10.92
C SER A 105 5.20 -10.17 -11.89
N ASP A 106 5.38 -9.06 -12.60
CA ASP A 106 6.47 -8.89 -13.56
C ASP A 106 7.82 -8.77 -12.88
N LEU A 107 7.86 -8.35 -11.61
CA LEU A 107 9.10 -8.20 -10.84
C LEU A 107 9.48 -9.46 -10.06
N GLU A 108 8.85 -10.57 -10.35
CA GLU A 108 9.08 -11.82 -9.62
C GLU A 108 10.55 -12.20 -9.54
N ASP A 109 11.32 -11.92 -10.58
CA ASP A 109 12.75 -12.25 -10.64
C ASP A 109 13.66 -11.05 -10.33
N ALA A 110 13.08 -9.91 -9.93
CA ALA A 110 13.86 -8.71 -9.64
C ALA A 110 14.34 -8.69 -8.20
N ASP A 111 15.53 -8.17 -7.99
CA ASP A 111 16.08 -7.99 -6.66
C ASP A 111 15.74 -6.61 -6.09
N ASP A 112 15.09 -5.78 -6.86
CA ASP A 112 14.84 -4.40 -6.49
C ASP A 112 13.72 -4.26 -5.48
N ALA A 113 13.81 -3.19 -4.71
CA ALA A 113 12.80 -2.84 -3.72
C ALA A 113 11.46 -2.52 -4.38
N PRO A 114 10.36 -2.63 -3.62
CA PRO A 114 9.05 -2.23 -4.13
C PRO A 114 9.06 -0.78 -4.60
N LEU A 115 8.36 -0.53 -5.69
CA LEU A 115 8.20 0.82 -6.20
C LEU A 115 7.09 1.52 -5.43
N GLY A 116 7.36 2.75 -5.04
CA GLY A 116 6.39 3.60 -4.39
C GLY A 116 6.00 4.75 -5.33
N PRO A 117 5.11 5.65 -4.86
CA PRO A 117 4.63 6.75 -5.69
C PRO A 117 5.73 7.59 -6.33
N ASP A 118 6.73 7.95 -5.55
CA ASP A 118 7.80 8.84 -6.03
C ASP A 118 8.68 8.16 -7.06
N ASN A 119 8.99 6.89 -6.87
CA ASN A 119 9.82 6.14 -7.81
C ASN A 119 9.14 5.94 -9.15
N LEU A 120 7.86 5.60 -9.16
CA LEU A 120 7.13 5.41 -10.41
C LEU A 120 6.91 6.72 -11.14
N ARG A 121 6.64 7.81 -10.43
CA ARG A 121 6.49 9.13 -11.05
C ARG A 121 7.77 9.59 -11.69
N ASN A 122 8.90 9.32 -11.06
CA ASN A 122 10.20 9.66 -11.63
C ASN A 122 10.47 8.87 -12.91
N GLN A 123 10.09 7.60 -12.95
CA GLN A 123 10.23 6.78 -14.15
C GLN A 123 9.38 7.31 -15.29
N GLU A 124 8.18 7.78 -15.01
CA GLU A 124 7.31 8.36 -16.01
C GLU A 124 7.86 9.66 -16.56
N ALA A 125 8.48 10.46 -15.70
CA ALA A 125 9.05 11.75 -16.13
C ALA A 125 10.17 11.58 -17.16
N GLU A 126 10.79 10.42 -17.20
CA GLU A 126 11.88 10.13 -18.13
C GLU A 126 11.37 9.65 -19.49
N VAL A 127 10.11 9.33 -19.60
CA VAL A 127 9.50 8.89 -20.82
C VAL A 127 8.95 10.08 -21.61
#